data_bd40141b6093454cf76092be733c8bb2
#
_entry.id   bd40141b6093454cf76092be733c8bb2
#
_cell.length_a   1.000
_cell.length_b   1.000
_cell.length_c   1.000
_cell.angle_alpha   90.00
_cell.angle_beta   90.00
_cell.angle_gamma   90.00
#
_symmetry.space_group_name_H-M   'P 1'
#
loop_
_entity.id
_entity.type
_entity.pdbx_description
1 polymer ?
#
loop_
_entity_poly.entity_id
_entity_poly.type
_entity_poly.pdbx_seq_one_letter_code
_entity_poly.pdbx_strand_id
1 'polypeptide(L)'
;MARFRFYGQLNDFLPWQFRHCRFMHALRGPASVKDAIEALGVPHPEVDVIVVNGQPADFTYRVQDGDEVAVYPPFHRVDITGLRRVGTDPPQPVRFVLDIHLRKLCALLRLAGFDALLLTDDAEVAELSATELRVALTRDVGLLKRRIIRHGYWIRQTNPELQFVEVLQRFDLADRMDPFVRCMECNTLLVPVDVDVVAERLPPGTRECFSQFHRCPGCDRVYWQGSHYERLVRLLEDARRKVRLKPDPTDAPCRKQALSGPAYIRPASSVGSAFRRTFRRARSRSRTNRW
;
A
#
# COMPACT_ATOMS: atom_id res chain seq x y z
N MET A 1 21.61 -24.44 -6.89
CA MET A 1 21.56 -23.05 -6.35
C MET A 1 21.39 -22.08 -7.49
N ALA A 2 20.51 -21.08 -7.35
CA ALA A 2 20.31 -20.00 -8.32
C ALA A 2 20.80 -18.65 -7.75
N ARG A 3 21.17 -17.73 -8.62
CA ARG A 3 21.65 -16.38 -8.25
C ARG A 3 20.50 -15.38 -8.38
N PHE A 4 20.18 -14.68 -7.30
CA PHE A 4 19.12 -13.68 -7.26
C PHE A 4 19.67 -12.26 -7.13
N ARG A 5 18.95 -11.29 -7.73
CA ARG A 5 19.10 -9.86 -7.50
C ARG A 5 17.75 -9.19 -7.49
N PHE A 6 17.48 -8.42 -6.45
CA PHE A 6 16.26 -7.61 -6.33
C PHE A 6 16.59 -6.13 -6.53
N TYR A 7 15.68 -5.41 -7.19
CA TYR A 7 15.87 -4.01 -7.54
C TYR A 7 14.92 -3.10 -6.78
N GLY A 8 15.28 -1.81 -6.73
CA GLY A 8 14.48 -0.76 -6.12
C GLY A 8 14.02 -1.11 -4.71
N GLN A 9 12.78 -0.81 -4.41
CA GLN A 9 12.15 -1.01 -3.11
C GLN A 9 11.93 -2.49 -2.71
N LEU A 10 12.10 -3.45 -3.62
CA LEU A 10 12.05 -4.87 -3.26
C LEU A 10 13.15 -5.27 -2.27
N ASN A 11 14.24 -4.50 -2.23
CA ASN A 11 15.32 -4.70 -1.26
C ASN A 11 14.88 -4.48 0.19
N ASP A 12 13.78 -3.74 0.44
CA ASP A 12 13.28 -3.48 1.79
C ASP A 12 12.79 -4.76 2.48
N PHE A 13 12.36 -5.75 1.70
CA PHE A 13 11.91 -7.06 2.20
C PHE A 13 13.07 -8.01 2.55
N LEU A 14 14.27 -7.74 2.04
CA LEU A 14 15.41 -8.64 2.20
C LEU A 14 16.18 -8.37 3.50
N PRO A 15 16.82 -9.40 4.08
CA PRO A 15 17.87 -9.21 5.07
C PRO A 15 18.96 -8.27 4.55
N TRP A 16 19.51 -7.42 5.41
CA TRP A 16 20.45 -6.36 5.03
C TRP A 16 21.62 -6.84 4.17
N GLN A 17 22.13 -8.05 4.41
CA GLN A 17 23.27 -8.65 3.71
C GLN A 17 22.97 -8.99 2.23
N PHE A 18 21.71 -9.09 1.83
CA PHE A 18 21.27 -9.41 0.46
C PHE A 18 20.76 -8.20 -0.29
N ARG A 19 20.68 -7.04 0.37
CA ARG A 19 20.17 -5.82 -0.25
C ARG A 19 21.16 -5.29 -1.28
N HIS A 20 20.64 -4.88 -2.44
CA HIS A 20 21.38 -4.22 -3.52
C HIS A 20 22.53 -5.04 -4.11
N CYS A 21 22.65 -6.32 -3.80
CA CYS A 21 23.70 -7.20 -4.33
C CYS A 21 23.11 -8.45 -5.02
N ARG A 22 23.94 -9.17 -5.75
CA ARG A 22 23.66 -10.52 -6.23
C ARG A 22 24.06 -11.51 -5.14
N PHE A 23 23.20 -12.49 -4.88
CA PHE A 23 23.48 -13.54 -3.89
C PHE A 23 23.01 -14.91 -4.37
N MET A 24 23.62 -15.96 -3.86
CA MET A 24 23.22 -17.34 -4.14
C MET A 24 22.12 -17.79 -3.17
N HIS A 25 21.09 -18.41 -3.71
CA HIS A 25 20.00 -18.99 -2.92
C HIS A 25 19.87 -20.49 -3.24
N ALA A 26 19.85 -21.31 -2.18
CA ALA A 26 19.63 -22.75 -2.31
C ALA A 26 18.14 -23.05 -2.51
N LEU A 27 17.80 -23.69 -3.61
CA LEU A 27 16.44 -24.13 -3.88
C LEU A 27 16.10 -25.37 -3.05
N ARG A 28 14.92 -25.39 -2.44
CA ARG A 28 14.40 -26.55 -1.70
C ARG A 28 13.60 -27.47 -2.63
N GLY A 29 14.28 -28.06 -3.64
CA GLY A 29 13.62 -28.86 -4.68
C GLY A 29 13.07 -28.00 -5.84
N PRO A 30 12.26 -28.61 -6.75
CA PRO A 30 11.65 -27.93 -7.89
C PRO A 30 10.66 -26.86 -7.40
N ALA A 31 11.08 -25.60 -7.38
CA ALA A 31 10.24 -24.48 -6.96
C ALA A 31 9.93 -23.57 -8.14
N SER A 32 8.74 -22.95 -8.16
CA SER A 32 8.46 -21.85 -9.07
C SER A 32 9.28 -20.60 -8.66
N VAL A 33 9.55 -19.73 -9.61
CA VAL A 33 10.22 -18.46 -9.30
C VAL A 33 9.39 -17.62 -8.32
N LYS A 34 8.05 -17.72 -8.34
CA LYS A 34 7.17 -17.13 -7.34
C LYS A 34 7.49 -17.63 -5.94
N ASP A 35 7.53 -18.97 -5.76
CA ASP A 35 7.79 -19.57 -4.45
C ASP A 35 9.17 -19.18 -3.91
N ALA A 36 10.18 -19.14 -4.80
CA ALA A 36 11.53 -18.71 -4.43
C ALA A 36 11.58 -17.22 -4.00
N ILE A 37 10.89 -16.33 -4.71
CA ILE A 37 10.78 -14.90 -4.38
C ILE A 37 10.07 -14.70 -3.04
N GLU A 38 8.95 -15.40 -2.81
CA GLU A 38 8.19 -15.32 -1.56
C GLU A 38 8.93 -15.94 -0.37
N ALA A 39 9.71 -17.00 -0.59
CA ALA A 39 10.59 -17.58 0.43
C ALA A 39 11.71 -16.62 0.86
N LEU A 40 12.16 -15.74 -0.05
CA LEU A 40 13.13 -14.68 0.23
C LEU A 40 12.51 -13.47 0.94
N GLY A 41 11.19 -13.45 1.13
CA GLY A 41 10.47 -12.42 1.87
C GLY A 41 9.66 -11.46 1.01
N VAL A 42 9.85 -11.43 -0.30
CA VAL A 42 9.20 -10.48 -1.21
C VAL A 42 7.81 -10.99 -1.61
N PRO A 43 6.71 -10.24 -1.32
CA PRO A 43 5.37 -10.64 -1.73
C PRO A 43 5.18 -10.44 -3.25
N HIS A 44 4.51 -11.37 -3.89
CA HIS A 44 4.31 -11.35 -5.35
C HIS A 44 3.59 -10.10 -5.89
N PRO A 45 2.65 -9.41 -5.18
CA PRO A 45 2.03 -8.19 -5.72
C PRO A 45 2.98 -6.98 -5.82
N GLU A 46 4.14 -7.04 -5.17
CA GLU A 46 5.19 -6.02 -5.29
C GLU A 46 6.10 -6.23 -6.51
N VAL A 47 5.99 -7.38 -7.19
CA VAL A 47 6.83 -7.75 -8.33
C VAL A 47 6.13 -7.43 -9.65
N ASP A 48 6.82 -6.74 -10.55
CA ASP A 48 6.29 -6.35 -11.85
C ASP A 48 6.99 -7.05 -13.02
N VAL A 49 8.31 -7.22 -12.94
CA VAL A 49 9.09 -7.88 -13.97
C VAL A 49 10.04 -8.90 -13.34
N ILE A 50 10.11 -10.07 -13.94
CA ILE A 50 11.09 -11.11 -13.64
C ILE A 50 11.87 -11.39 -14.91
N VAL A 51 13.20 -11.38 -14.81
CA VAL A 51 14.11 -11.76 -15.90
C VAL A 51 14.97 -12.91 -15.44
N VAL A 52 14.95 -14.01 -16.17
CA VAL A 52 15.79 -15.18 -15.91
C VAL A 52 16.73 -15.38 -17.09
N ASN A 53 18.03 -15.40 -16.83
CA ASN A 53 19.07 -15.58 -17.85
C ASN A 53 18.92 -14.61 -19.04
N GLY A 54 18.51 -13.36 -18.73
CA GLY A 54 18.29 -12.31 -19.74
C GLY A 54 16.94 -12.37 -20.47
N GLN A 55 16.05 -13.33 -20.16
CA GLN A 55 14.74 -13.47 -20.79
C GLN A 55 13.60 -13.19 -19.79
N PRO A 56 12.51 -12.50 -20.21
CA PRO A 56 11.34 -12.28 -19.37
C PRO A 56 10.68 -13.62 -18.97
N ALA A 57 10.36 -13.78 -17.70
CA ALA A 57 9.71 -14.96 -17.14
C ALA A 57 8.41 -14.58 -16.40
N ASP A 58 7.47 -15.54 -16.34
CA ASP A 58 6.29 -15.45 -15.50
C ASP A 58 6.48 -16.19 -14.15
N PHE A 59 5.49 -16.10 -13.27
CA PHE A 59 5.54 -16.72 -11.95
C PHE A 59 5.60 -18.26 -11.97
N THR A 60 5.25 -18.91 -13.08
CA THR A 60 5.23 -20.38 -13.20
C THR A 60 6.60 -20.95 -13.57
N TYR A 61 7.55 -20.09 -13.97
CA TYR A 61 8.89 -20.52 -14.33
C TYR A 61 9.53 -21.36 -13.21
N ARG A 62 10.05 -22.54 -13.57
CA ARG A 62 10.73 -23.46 -12.63
C ARG A 62 12.20 -23.11 -12.58
N VAL A 63 12.63 -22.57 -11.42
CA VAL A 63 14.02 -22.15 -11.23
C VAL A 63 14.95 -23.36 -11.20
N GLN A 64 16.03 -23.28 -11.97
CA GLN A 64 17.03 -24.33 -12.11
C GLN A 64 18.36 -23.93 -11.46
N ASP A 65 19.22 -24.91 -11.23
CA ASP A 65 20.57 -24.67 -10.74
C ASP A 65 21.36 -23.89 -11.81
N GLY A 66 22.01 -22.83 -11.35
CA GLY A 66 22.79 -21.93 -12.21
C GLY A 66 22.02 -20.73 -12.77
N ASP A 67 20.69 -20.68 -12.62
CA ASP A 67 19.90 -19.55 -13.11
C ASP A 67 20.32 -18.21 -12.48
N GLU A 68 20.30 -17.17 -13.30
CA GLU A 68 20.41 -15.77 -12.88
C GLU A 68 19.04 -15.09 -12.92
N VAL A 69 18.48 -14.81 -11.74
CA VAL A 69 17.13 -14.24 -11.57
C VAL A 69 17.22 -12.78 -11.13
N ALA A 70 16.69 -11.88 -11.95
CA ALA A 70 16.56 -10.45 -11.65
C ALA A 70 15.07 -10.10 -11.44
N VAL A 71 14.74 -9.47 -10.31
CA VAL A 71 13.36 -9.18 -9.89
C VAL A 71 13.19 -7.68 -9.71
N TYR A 72 12.19 -7.09 -10.38
CA TYR A 72 11.97 -5.66 -10.43
C TYR A 72 10.60 -5.27 -9.87
N PRO A 73 10.51 -4.13 -9.14
CA PRO A 73 9.24 -3.52 -8.76
C PRO A 73 8.60 -2.83 -9.97
N PRO A 74 7.34 -2.36 -9.87
CA PRO A 74 6.72 -1.56 -10.93
C PRO A 74 7.50 -0.31 -11.31
N PHE A 75 7.51 -0.07 -12.61
CA PHE A 75 8.08 1.11 -13.25
C PHE A 75 6.97 2.10 -13.61
N HIS A 76 7.22 3.41 -13.40
CA HIS A 76 6.25 4.45 -13.72
C HIS A 76 6.66 5.32 -14.93
N ARG A 77 7.93 5.33 -15.30
CA ARG A 77 8.49 6.22 -16.32
C ARG A 77 9.15 5.51 -17.49
N VAL A 78 9.22 4.19 -17.44
CA VAL A 78 9.85 3.37 -18.47
C VAL A 78 8.83 2.46 -19.09
N ASP A 79 8.74 2.43 -20.41
CA ASP A 79 7.92 1.44 -21.11
C ASP A 79 8.59 0.06 -21.03
N ILE A 80 7.94 -0.83 -20.29
CA ILE A 80 8.38 -2.20 -20.05
C ILE A 80 7.38 -3.22 -20.60
N THR A 81 6.44 -2.79 -21.44
CA THR A 81 5.35 -3.64 -21.95
C THR A 81 5.90 -4.95 -22.54
N GLY A 82 7.03 -4.89 -23.26
CA GLY A 82 7.67 -6.07 -23.84
C GLY A 82 8.28 -7.04 -22.82
N LEU A 83 8.58 -6.58 -21.60
CA LEU A 83 9.23 -7.38 -20.53
C LEU A 83 8.24 -7.88 -19.48
N ARG A 84 7.07 -7.28 -19.38
CA ARG A 84 6.08 -7.54 -18.34
C ARG A 84 5.34 -8.86 -18.58
N ARG A 85 5.55 -9.83 -17.69
CA ARG A 85 4.88 -11.15 -17.73
C ARG A 85 4.10 -11.47 -16.46
N VAL A 86 4.32 -10.71 -15.36
CA VAL A 86 3.74 -11.01 -14.05
C VAL A 86 2.94 -9.85 -13.46
N GLY A 87 3.44 -8.63 -13.51
CA GLY A 87 2.75 -7.46 -13.01
C GLY A 87 1.58 -7.04 -13.90
N THR A 88 0.53 -6.53 -13.28
CA THR A 88 -0.61 -5.89 -13.96
C THR A 88 -0.96 -4.59 -13.26
N ASP A 89 -1.38 -3.58 -14.02
CA ASP A 89 -1.87 -2.35 -13.41
C ASP A 89 -3.22 -2.60 -12.75
N PRO A 90 -3.50 -1.98 -11.60
CA PRO A 90 -4.81 -2.05 -11.00
C PRO A 90 -5.84 -1.38 -11.93
N PRO A 91 -7.10 -1.88 -11.97
CA PRO A 91 -8.18 -1.26 -12.75
C PRO A 91 -8.38 0.22 -12.40
N GLN A 92 -8.78 1.00 -13.38
CA GLN A 92 -9.10 2.40 -13.19
C GLN A 92 -10.63 2.61 -13.08
N PRO A 93 -11.11 3.47 -12.19
CA PRO A 93 -10.34 4.20 -11.17
C PRO A 93 -9.78 3.26 -10.09
N VAL A 94 -8.58 3.59 -9.59
CA VAL A 94 -7.95 2.79 -8.53
C VAL A 94 -8.79 2.85 -7.26
N ARG A 95 -9.13 1.66 -6.72
CA ARG A 95 -9.86 1.49 -5.46
C ARG A 95 -8.99 0.74 -4.46
N PHE A 96 -9.16 1.05 -3.18
CA PHE A 96 -8.33 0.51 -2.12
C PHE A 96 -9.14 -0.32 -1.11
N VAL A 97 -8.48 -1.28 -0.47
CA VAL A 97 -8.92 -1.92 0.75
C VAL A 97 -7.74 -1.95 1.73
N LEU A 98 -7.98 -1.53 2.97
CA LEU A 98 -6.95 -1.34 3.98
C LEU A 98 -7.26 -2.17 5.23
N ASP A 99 -6.21 -2.66 5.90
CA ASP A 99 -6.32 -3.19 7.25
C ASP A 99 -6.56 -2.07 8.28
N ILE A 100 -7.12 -2.42 9.44
CA ILE A 100 -7.53 -1.47 10.49
C ILE A 100 -6.39 -0.59 11.01
N HIS A 101 -5.13 -1.05 10.91
CA HIS A 101 -3.97 -0.31 11.39
C HIS A 101 -3.69 0.93 10.54
N LEU A 102 -4.23 0.97 9.32
CA LEU A 102 -4.09 2.09 8.37
C LEU A 102 -5.30 3.04 8.38
N ARG A 103 -6.12 3.09 9.46
CA ARG A 103 -7.31 3.94 9.58
C ARG A 103 -7.07 5.40 9.18
N LYS A 104 -5.96 6.00 9.64
CA LYS A 104 -5.64 7.41 9.32
C LYS A 104 -5.30 7.60 7.84
N LEU A 105 -4.57 6.67 7.24
CA LEU A 105 -4.32 6.67 5.80
C LEU A 105 -5.63 6.52 5.02
N CYS A 106 -6.52 5.61 5.44
CA CYS A 106 -7.83 5.42 4.81
C CYS A 106 -8.65 6.73 4.80
N ALA A 107 -8.68 7.45 5.92
CA ALA A 107 -9.36 8.74 6.00
C ALA A 107 -8.75 9.78 5.04
N LEU A 108 -7.42 9.83 4.90
CA LEU A 108 -6.74 10.74 3.96
C LEU A 108 -7.02 10.37 2.49
N LEU A 109 -7.08 9.09 2.16
CA LEU A 109 -7.46 8.64 0.82
C LEU A 109 -8.89 9.04 0.47
N ARG A 110 -9.83 8.87 1.42
CA ARG A 110 -11.23 9.30 1.26
C ARG A 110 -11.35 10.81 1.13
N LEU A 111 -10.57 11.57 1.94
CA LEU A 111 -10.49 13.03 1.85
C LEU A 111 -10.05 13.48 0.45
N ALA A 112 -9.10 12.77 -0.15
CA ALA A 112 -8.62 13.03 -1.50
C ALA A 112 -9.56 12.52 -2.61
N GLY A 113 -10.72 11.93 -2.26
CA GLY A 113 -11.75 11.45 -3.20
C GLY A 113 -11.64 9.98 -3.59
N PHE A 114 -10.61 9.24 -3.14
CA PHE A 114 -10.44 7.85 -3.50
C PHE A 114 -11.39 6.92 -2.74
N ASP A 115 -11.88 5.89 -3.44
CA ASP A 115 -12.66 4.81 -2.84
C ASP A 115 -11.73 3.92 -2.00
N ALA A 116 -11.88 3.95 -0.67
CA ALA A 116 -11.04 3.24 0.27
C ALA A 116 -11.88 2.59 1.38
N LEU A 117 -11.87 1.26 1.43
CA LEU A 117 -12.53 0.46 2.47
C LEU A 117 -11.55 0.15 3.59
N LEU A 118 -12.03 0.14 4.82
CA LEU A 118 -11.25 -0.19 6.01
C LEU A 118 -11.88 -1.41 6.68
N LEU A 119 -11.11 -2.47 6.85
CA LEU A 119 -11.57 -3.74 7.41
C LEU A 119 -10.69 -4.18 8.58
N THR A 120 -11.25 -5.04 9.42
CA THR A 120 -10.56 -5.59 10.61
C THR A 120 -10.05 -7.01 10.40
N ASP A 121 -10.61 -7.73 9.44
CA ASP A 121 -10.28 -9.12 9.16
C ASP A 121 -9.45 -9.24 7.88
N ASP A 122 -8.30 -9.91 7.99
CA ASP A 122 -7.36 -10.11 6.89
C ASP A 122 -7.93 -11.02 5.78
N ALA A 123 -8.88 -11.90 6.10
CA ALA A 123 -9.52 -12.73 5.10
C ALA A 123 -10.49 -11.90 4.26
N GLU A 124 -11.25 -11.00 4.89
CA GLU A 124 -12.13 -10.06 4.20
C GLU A 124 -11.33 -9.08 3.32
N VAL A 125 -10.19 -8.56 3.81
CA VAL A 125 -9.29 -7.71 3.00
C VAL A 125 -8.84 -8.45 1.75
N ALA A 126 -8.40 -9.71 1.88
CA ALA A 126 -7.92 -10.50 0.76
C ALA A 126 -9.05 -10.85 -0.23
N GLU A 127 -10.24 -11.19 0.27
CA GLU A 127 -11.41 -11.50 -0.54
C GLU A 127 -11.89 -10.29 -1.34
N LEU A 128 -12.07 -9.13 -0.71
CA LEU A 128 -12.49 -7.90 -1.40
C LEU A 128 -11.41 -7.39 -2.38
N SER A 129 -10.13 -7.56 -2.03
CA SER A 129 -9.06 -7.27 -2.98
C SER A 129 -9.19 -8.11 -4.26
N ALA A 130 -9.52 -9.39 -4.13
CA ALA A 130 -9.65 -10.31 -5.26
C ALA A 130 -10.93 -10.10 -6.07
N THR A 131 -12.09 -9.99 -5.40
CA THR A 131 -13.42 -9.94 -6.03
C THR A 131 -13.72 -8.58 -6.66
N GLU A 132 -13.32 -7.50 -6.00
CA GLU A 132 -13.54 -6.15 -6.49
C GLU A 132 -12.31 -5.54 -7.17
N LEU A 133 -11.21 -6.29 -7.28
CA LEU A 133 -9.94 -5.84 -7.86
C LEU A 133 -9.40 -4.57 -7.18
N ARG A 134 -9.56 -4.48 -5.84
CA ARG A 134 -9.02 -3.39 -5.03
C ARG A 134 -7.56 -3.63 -4.71
N VAL A 135 -6.79 -2.56 -4.62
CA VAL A 135 -5.42 -2.62 -4.13
C VAL A 135 -5.44 -2.81 -2.61
N ALA A 136 -4.86 -3.92 -2.14
CA ALA A 136 -4.69 -4.17 -0.71
C ALA A 136 -3.51 -3.35 -0.17
N LEU A 137 -3.77 -2.41 0.73
CA LEU A 137 -2.75 -1.64 1.43
C LEU A 137 -2.61 -2.17 2.86
N THR A 138 -1.42 -2.61 3.23
CA THR A 138 -1.17 -3.18 4.55
C THR A 138 0.28 -2.99 4.99
N ARG A 139 0.53 -3.18 6.29
CA ARG A 139 1.87 -3.33 6.86
C ARG A 139 2.20 -4.78 7.22
N ASP A 140 1.30 -5.71 6.94
CA ASP A 140 1.54 -7.14 7.08
C ASP A 140 1.97 -7.76 5.74
N VAL A 141 3.23 -8.19 5.66
CA VAL A 141 3.77 -8.92 4.50
C VAL A 141 3.10 -10.28 4.31
N GLY A 142 2.64 -10.91 5.39
CA GLY A 142 1.96 -12.19 5.36
C GLY A 142 0.62 -12.09 4.62
N LEU A 143 -0.14 -11.02 4.86
CA LEU A 143 -1.38 -10.74 4.13
C LEU A 143 -1.12 -10.63 2.62
N LEU A 144 -0.09 -9.89 2.20
CA LEU A 144 0.23 -9.72 0.78
C LEU A 144 0.68 -11.01 0.07
N LYS A 145 1.15 -12.01 0.79
CA LYS A 145 1.52 -13.32 0.22
C LYS A 145 0.31 -14.25 0.00
N ARG A 146 -0.90 -13.85 0.40
CA ARG A 146 -2.10 -14.64 0.10
C ARG A 146 -2.31 -14.71 -1.41
N ARG A 147 -2.43 -15.92 -1.94
CA ARG A 147 -2.47 -16.22 -3.39
C ARG A 147 -3.55 -15.44 -4.15
N ILE A 148 -4.67 -15.10 -3.49
CA ILE A 148 -5.79 -14.41 -4.12
C ILE A 148 -5.55 -12.90 -4.32
N ILE A 149 -4.60 -12.28 -3.60
CA ILE A 149 -4.28 -10.86 -3.74
C ILE A 149 -3.45 -10.65 -5.00
N ARG A 150 -4.05 -10.01 -6.00
CA ARG A 150 -3.37 -9.67 -7.27
C ARG A 150 -2.70 -8.30 -7.21
N HIS A 151 -3.36 -7.34 -6.57
CA HIS A 151 -2.89 -5.96 -6.43
C HIS A 151 -2.71 -5.66 -4.94
N GLY A 152 -1.51 -5.38 -4.53
CA GLY A 152 -1.20 -5.09 -3.14
C GLY A 152 0.05 -4.25 -3.00
N TYR A 153 0.14 -3.54 -1.89
CA TYR A 153 1.29 -2.70 -1.58
C TYR A 153 1.58 -2.68 -0.08
N TRP A 154 2.82 -2.92 0.27
CA TRP A 154 3.30 -2.84 1.64
C TRP A 154 3.64 -1.39 1.99
N ILE A 155 2.92 -0.82 2.96
CA ILE A 155 3.14 0.55 3.43
C ILE A 155 4.39 0.61 4.31
N ARG A 156 5.40 1.34 3.86
CA ARG A 156 6.71 1.46 4.51
C ARG A 156 6.71 2.52 5.60
N GLN A 157 6.06 3.65 5.32
CA GLN A 157 6.01 4.78 6.23
C GLN A 157 5.17 4.49 7.47
N THR A 158 5.52 5.13 8.61
CA THR A 158 4.77 5.04 9.87
C THR A 158 3.87 6.26 10.12
N ASN A 159 4.27 7.43 9.62
CA ASN A 159 3.49 8.66 9.70
C ASN A 159 2.36 8.65 8.64
N PRO A 160 1.09 8.88 9.01
CA PRO A 160 -0.05 8.82 8.08
C PRO A 160 0.05 9.76 6.87
N GLU A 161 0.59 10.95 7.04
CA GLU A 161 0.76 11.91 5.94
C GLU A 161 1.85 11.42 4.95
N LEU A 162 2.92 10.81 5.47
CA LEU A 162 3.96 10.20 4.63
C LEU A 162 3.45 8.92 3.96
N GLN A 163 2.60 8.12 4.63
CA GLN A 163 1.91 6.98 4.02
C GLN A 163 1.04 7.43 2.84
N PHE A 164 0.32 8.54 3.02
CA PHE A 164 -0.52 9.10 1.96
C PHE A 164 0.32 9.53 0.75
N VAL A 165 1.42 10.27 0.97
CA VAL A 165 2.36 10.65 -0.11
C VAL A 165 2.95 9.41 -0.80
N GLU A 166 3.30 8.38 -0.02
CA GLU A 166 3.82 7.10 -0.52
C GLU A 166 2.83 6.42 -1.48
N VAL A 167 1.53 6.36 -1.11
CA VAL A 167 0.48 5.78 -1.95
C VAL A 167 0.24 6.62 -3.21
N LEU A 168 0.15 7.94 -3.08
CA LEU A 168 -0.01 8.84 -4.23
C LEU A 168 1.12 8.67 -5.24
N GLN A 169 2.36 8.55 -4.76
CA GLN A 169 3.52 8.33 -5.60
C GLN A 169 3.51 6.95 -6.26
N ARG A 170 3.19 5.90 -5.47
CA ARG A 170 3.22 4.50 -5.93
C ARG A 170 2.23 4.21 -7.05
N PHE A 171 1.10 4.90 -7.08
CA PHE A 171 0.01 4.66 -8.04
C PHE A 171 -0.23 5.85 -8.98
N ASP A 172 0.66 6.84 -8.98
CA ASP A 172 0.57 8.06 -9.80
C ASP A 172 -0.79 8.76 -9.69
N LEU A 173 -1.20 9.07 -8.45
CA LEU A 173 -2.53 9.57 -8.13
C LEU A 173 -2.58 11.07 -7.80
N ALA A 174 -1.45 11.76 -7.77
CA ALA A 174 -1.39 13.15 -7.32
C ALA A 174 -2.28 14.10 -8.13
N ASP A 175 -2.41 13.86 -9.43
CA ASP A 175 -3.24 14.67 -10.33
C ASP A 175 -4.65 14.10 -10.54
N ARG A 176 -4.98 12.96 -9.87
CA ARG A 176 -6.29 12.31 -9.92
C ARG A 176 -7.11 12.53 -8.65
N MET A 177 -6.64 13.36 -7.73
CA MET A 177 -7.39 13.71 -6.53
C MET A 177 -8.61 14.56 -6.87
N ASP A 178 -9.77 14.19 -6.31
CA ASP A 178 -11.02 14.95 -6.29
C ASP A 178 -11.46 15.13 -4.82
N PRO A 179 -10.90 16.14 -4.10
CA PRO A 179 -11.06 16.25 -2.66
C PRO A 179 -12.50 16.57 -2.23
N PHE A 180 -12.83 16.18 -1.00
CA PHE A 180 -14.08 16.52 -0.30
C PHE A 180 -15.36 15.93 -0.90
N VAL A 181 -15.26 14.98 -1.85
CA VAL A 181 -16.43 14.31 -2.44
C VAL A 181 -16.88 13.07 -1.68
N ARG A 182 -16.06 12.54 -0.73
CA ARG A 182 -16.37 11.34 0.04
C ARG A 182 -16.39 11.58 1.53
N CYS A 183 -17.26 10.83 2.21
CA CYS A 183 -17.29 10.74 3.67
C CYS A 183 -16.00 10.07 4.18
N MET A 184 -15.26 10.76 5.04
CA MET A 184 -14.02 10.25 5.62
C MET A 184 -14.24 9.04 6.54
N GLU A 185 -15.47 8.87 7.08
CA GLU A 185 -15.80 7.76 8.00
C GLU A 185 -16.30 6.51 7.28
N CYS A 186 -17.28 6.61 6.38
CA CYS A 186 -17.93 5.46 5.78
C CYS A 186 -17.70 5.28 4.27
N ASN A 187 -16.90 6.16 3.65
CA ASN A 187 -16.55 6.11 2.23
C ASN A 187 -17.67 6.49 1.23
N THR A 188 -18.91 6.68 1.68
CA THR A 188 -20.03 7.04 0.80
C THR A 188 -19.82 8.42 0.18
N LEU A 189 -20.25 8.61 -1.07
CA LEU A 189 -20.22 9.93 -1.73
C LEU A 189 -21.10 10.92 -0.96
N LEU A 190 -20.60 12.13 -0.77
CA LEU A 190 -21.32 13.22 -0.14
C LEU A 190 -22.31 13.83 -1.12
N VAL A 191 -23.45 14.28 -0.61
CA VAL A 191 -24.45 15.01 -1.38
C VAL A 191 -24.62 16.43 -0.81
N PRO A 192 -24.78 17.46 -1.64
CA PRO A 192 -25.10 18.79 -1.17
C PRO A 192 -26.44 18.79 -0.45
N VAL A 193 -26.60 19.61 0.57
CA VAL A 193 -27.82 19.74 1.37
C VAL A 193 -28.04 21.18 1.76
N ASP A 194 -29.30 21.59 1.78
CA ASP A 194 -29.68 22.92 2.26
C ASP A 194 -29.43 23.06 3.77
N VAL A 195 -29.01 24.25 4.19
CA VAL A 195 -28.69 24.56 5.58
C VAL A 195 -29.87 24.29 6.52
N ASP A 196 -31.10 24.55 6.09
CA ASP A 196 -32.29 24.38 6.92
C ASP A 196 -32.56 22.90 7.27
N VAL A 197 -32.18 21.97 6.40
CA VAL A 197 -32.30 20.52 6.64
C VAL A 197 -31.35 20.03 7.73
N VAL A 198 -30.23 20.70 7.93
CA VAL A 198 -29.18 20.31 8.87
C VAL A 198 -28.99 21.28 10.03
N ALA A 199 -29.80 22.34 10.10
CA ALA A 199 -29.64 23.48 11.01
C ALA A 199 -29.52 23.06 12.49
N GLU A 200 -30.37 22.14 12.96
CA GLU A 200 -30.38 21.65 14.35
C GLU A 200 -29.13 20.86 14.74
N ARG A 201 -28.36 20.42 13.76
CA ARG A 201 -27.16 19.59 13.92
C ARG A 201 -25.86 20.42 13.84
N LEU A 202 -25.97 21.68 13.46
CA LEU A 202 -24.84 22.57 13.32
C LEU A 202 -24.49 23.23 14.66
N PRO A 203 -23.20 23.44 14.94
CA PRO A 203 -22.78 24.28 16.07
C PRO A 203 -23.37 25.69 15.96
N PRO A 204 -23.60 26.38 17.09
CA PRO A 204 -24.06 27.76 17.10
C PRO A 204 -23.19 28.66 16.20
N GLY A 205 -23.81 29.56 15.44
CA GLY A 205 -23.14 30.49 14.51
C GLY A 205 -22.67 29.88 13.21
N THR A 206 -22.65 28.55 13.04
CA THR A 206 -22.15 27.89 11.82
C THR A 206 -23.01 28.25 10.60
N ARG A 207 -24.34 28.29 10.75
CA ARG A 207 -25.26 28.61 9.64
C ARG A 207 -25.16 30.08 9.17
N GLU A 208 -24.66 30.96 10.02
CA GLU A 208 -24.47 32.38 9.70
C GLU A 208 -23.17 32.62 8.93
N CYS A 209 -22.18 31.73 9.14
CA CYS A 209 -20.84 31.88 8.60
C CYS A 209 -20.61 31.07 7.30
N PHE A 210 -21.43 30.06 7.04
CA PHE A 210 -21.21 29.10 5.91
C PHE A 210 -22.50 28.88 5.13
N SER A 211 -22.37 28.81 3.79
CA SER A 211 -23.49 28.61 2.86
C SER A 211 -23.50 27.25 2.17
N GLN A 212 -22.42 26.50 2.24
CA GLN A 212 -22.31 25.20 1.55
C GLN A 212 -22.17 24.09 2.56
N PHE A 213 -23.13 23.16 2.52
CA PHE A 213 -23.16 21.99 3.37
C PHE A 213 -23.30 20.72 2.54
N HIS A 214 -22.65 19.65 2.98
CA HIS A 214 -22.79 18.32 2.40
C HIS A 214 -23.18 17.34 3.49
N ARG A 215 -24.02 16.39 3.14
CA ARG A 215 -24.46 15.31 4.03
C ARG A 215 -24.01 13.97 3.46
N CYS A 216 -23.59 13.09 4.33
CA CYS A 216 -23.33 11.69 3.97
C CYS A 216 -24.64 10.89 4.08
N PRO A 217 -25.17 10.33 2.97
CA PRO A 217 -26.39 9.51 3.04
C PRO A 217 -26.15 8.16 3.74
N GLY A 218 -24.89 7.70 3.87
CA GLY A 218 -24.57 6.43 4.51
C GLY A 218 -24.47 6.47 6.04
N CYS A 219 -23.90 7.53 6.62
CA CYS A 219 -23.70 7.64 8.08
C CYS A 219 -24.23 8.95 8.66
N ASP A 220 -24.91 9.72 7.86
CA ASP A 220 -25.63 10.94 8.23
C ASP A 220 -24.76 12.11 8.76
N ARG A 221 -23.44 12.06 8.59
CA ARG A 221 -22.54 13.15 8.98
C ARG A 221 -22.70 14.35 8.05
N VAL A 222 -22.58 15.53 8.64
CA VAL A 222 -22.61 16.82 7.93
C VAL A 222 -21.21 17.38 7.81
N TYR A 223 -20.88 17.93 6.65
CA TYR A 223 -19.59 18.51 6.30
C TYR A 223 -19.77 19.92 5.78
N TRP A 224 -18.88 20.82 6.17
CA TRP A 224 -18.83 22.21 5.70
C TRP A 224 -17.38 22.74 5.73
N GLN A 225 -17.12 23.86 5.10
CA GLN A 225 -15.79 24.49 5.04
C GLN A 225 -15.45 25.23 6.35
N GLY A 226 -15.41 24.51 7.47
CA GLY A 226 -15.13 25.04 8.81
C GLY A 226 -13.65 25.34 9.07
N SER A 227 -13.30 25.58 10.34
CA SER A 227 -11.96 26.00 10.79
C SER A 227 -10.81 25.05 10.39
N HIS A 228 -11.10 23.77 10.12
CA HIS A 228 -10.10 22.78 9.72
C HIS A 228 -9.94 22.64 8.20
N TYR A 229 -10.86 23.23 7.41
CA TYR A 229 -10.88 23.07 5.96
C TYR A 229 -9.57 23.54 5.31
N GLU A 230 -9.09 24.73 5.61
CA GLU A 230 -7.82 25.24 5.07
C GLU A 230 -6.60 24.38 5.40
N ARG A 231 -6.60 23.79 6.61
CA ARG A 231 -5.53 22.86 7.00
C ARG A 231 -5.57 21.59 6.14
N LEU A 232 -6.76 21.06 5.84
CA LEU A 232 -6.93 19.88 5.00
C LEU A 232 -6.54 20.18 3.55
N VAL A 233 -6.93 21.33 3.02
CA VAL A 233 -6.48 21.79 1.68
C VAL A 233 -4.96 21.85 1.61
N ARG A 234 -4.33 22.53 2.57
CA ARG A 234 -2.86 22.63 2.62
C ARG A 234 -2.18 21.26 2.71
N LEU A 235 -2.74 20.32 3.48
CA LEU A 235 -2.22 18.96 3.57
C LEU A 235 -2.22 18.26 2.20
N LEU A 236 -3.31 18.38 1.45
CA LEU A 236 -3.44 17.78 0.12
C LEU A 236 -2.48 18.42 -0.89
N GLU A 237 -2.35 19.75 -0.87
CA GLU A 237 -1.42 20.49 -1.72
C GLU A 237 0.04 20.14 -1.41
N ASP A 238 0.39 20.05 -0.15
CA ASP A 238 1.73 19.62 0.30
C ASP A 238 2.03 18.17 -0.12
N ALA A 239 1.06 17.29 -0.03
CA ALA A 239 1.21 15.91 -0.52
C ALA A 239 1.46 15.88 -2.03
N ARG A 240 0.66 16.61 -2.82
CA ARG A 240 0.83 16.75 -4.28
C ARG A 240 2.21 17.29 -4.63
N ARG A 241 2.67 18.33 -3.95
CA ARG A 241 4.00 18.91 -4.13
C ARG A 241 5.11 17.91 -3.81
N LYS A 242 5.00 17.18 -2.69
CA LYS A 242 5.99 16.17 -2.28
C LYS A 242 6.12 15.03 -3.29
N VAL A 243 5.01 14.59 -3.91
CA VAL A 243 5.05 13.56 -4.98
C VAL A 243 5.83 14.06 -6.19
N ARG A 244 5.61 15.32 -6.61
CA ARG A 244 6.30 15.91 -7.77
C ARG A 244 7.80 16.14 -7.55
N LEU A 245 8.24 16.33 -6.30
CA LEU A 245 9.63 16.62 -5.93
C LEU A 245 10.49 15.36 -5.67
N LYS A 246 9.86 14.18 -5.44
CA LYS A 246 10.63 12.94 -5.20
C LYS A 246 11.01 12.29 -6.51
N PRO A 247 12.32 11.96 -6.70
CA PRO A 247 12.73 11.07 -7.78
C PRO A 247 12.10 9.68 -7.59
N ASP A 248 11.90 8.95 -8.67
CA ASP A 248 11.45 7.56 -8.65
C ASP A 248 12.42 6.72 -7.78
N PRO A 249 11.92 5.89 -6.85
CA PRO A 249 12.79 5.00 -6.05
C PRO A 249 13.66 4.06 -6.89
N THR A 250 13.31 3.84 -8.16
CA THR A 250 14.13 3.07 -9.12
C THR A 250 15.38 3.81 -9.59
N ASP A 251 15.43 5.15 -9.43
CA ASP A 251 16.55 6.01 -9.83
C ASP A 251 17.70 6.06 -8.80
N ALA A 252 17.58 5.35 -7.67
CA ALA A 252 18.64 5.36 -6.65
C ALA A 252 19.94 4.74 -7.19
N PRO A 253 21.07 5.45 -7.16
CA PRO A 253 22.34 4.94 -7.67
C PRO A 253 22.79 3.73 -6.85
N CYS A 254 23.20 2.68 -7.55
CA CYS A 254 23.80 1.47 -6.96
C CYS A 254 25.08 1.86 -6.19
N ARG A 255 25.02 1.88 -4.86
CA ARG A 255 26.24 2.00 -4.04
C ARG A 255 27.08 0.74 -4.27
N LYS A 256 28.21 0.89 -4.93
CA LYS A 256 29.24 -0.16 -5.05
C LYS A 256 29.75 -0.50 -3.66
N GLN A 257 29.29 -1.63 -3.09
CA GLN A 257 29.95 -2.21 -1.93
C GLN A 257 31.02 -3.19 -2.39
N ALA A 258 32.19 -3.11 -1.76
CA ALA A 258 33.30 -4.00 -2.02
C ALA A 258 32.89 -5.46 -1.78
N LEU A 259 33.20 -6.31 -2.74
CA LEU A 259 32.93 -7.75 -2.73
C LEU A 259 33.79 -8.41 -1.66
N SER A 260 33.20 -8.73 -0.51
CA SER A 260 33.68 -9.76 0.40
C SER A 260 32.84 -11.02 0.19
N GLY A 261 33.45 -12.11 -0.15
CA GLY A 261 33.06 -13.47 -0.42
C GLY A 261 31.61 -13.94 -0.34
N PRO A 262 31.27 -15.10 -0.88
CA PRO A 262 29.89 -15.60 -0.96
C PRO A 262 29.34 -15.95 0.43
N ALA A 263 28.23 -15.29 0.80
CA ALA A 263 27.50 -15.59 2.03
C ALA A 263 26.62 -16.85 1.84
N TYR A 264 26.86 -17.87 2.63
CA TYR A 264 26.10 -19.13 2.66
C TYR A 264 25.03 -19.07 3.75
N ILE A 265 23.74 -19.31 3.41
CA ILE A 265 22.67 -19.42 4.40
C ILE A 265 22.43 -20.90 4.77
N ARG A 266 22.55 -21.23 6.06
CA ARG A 266 21.98 -22.46 6.63
C ARG A 266 20.48 -22.21 6.94
N PRO A 267 19.59 -23.21 6.74
CA PRO A 267 18.20 -23.08 7.11
C PRO A 267 18.04 -22.97 8.63
N ALA A 268 17.24 -22.00 9.07
CA ALA A 268 16.86 -21.86 10.47
C ALA A 268 15.98 -23.04 10.90
N SER A 269 16.40 -23.76 11.94
CA SER A 269 15.62 -24.77 12.64
C SER A 269 14.49 -24.07 13.42
N SER A 270 13.29 -24.62 13.32
CA SER A 270 12.09 -24.22 14.06
C SER A 270 12.31 -24.29 15.57
N VAL A 271 12.24 -23.14 16.23
CA VAL A 271 12.08 -23.08 17.69
C VAL A 271 10.69 -22.51 17.96
N GLY A 272 9.80 -23.38 18.44
CA GLY A 272 8.51 -22.96 18.97
C GLY A 272 8.70 -22.29 20.34
N SER A 273 8.08 -21.15 20.53
CA SER A 273 7.81 -20.66 21.89
C SER A 273 6.43 -20.03 21.95
N ALA A 274 5.59 -20.66 22.76
CA ALA A 274 4.28 -20.19 23.15
C ALA A 274 4.40 -18.93 24.03
N PHE A 275 3.78 -17.84 23.64
CA PHE A 275 3.54 -16.69 24.51
C PHE A 275 2.03 -16.49 24.71
N ARG A 276 1.55 -16.87 25.90
CA ARG A 276 0.21 -16.50 26.40
C ARG A 276 0.28 -15.04 26.85
N ARG A 277 -0.56 -14.16 26.30
CA ARG A 277 -0.87 -12.85 26.89
C ARG A 277 -2.34 -12.77 27.26
N THR A 278 -2.58 -12.57 28.54
CA THR A 278 -3.83 -12.25 29.20
C THR A 278 -4.34 -10.88 28.77
N PHE A 279 -5.57 -10.85 28.25
CA PHE A 279 -6.31 -9.62 27.93
C PHE A 279 -6.93 -9.03 29.20
N ARG A 280 -6.53 -7.81 29.58
CA ARG A 280 -7.29 -6.95 30.51
C ARG A 280 -8.25 -6.08 29.69
N ARG A 281 -9.53 -6.22 30.02
CA ARG A 281 -10.62 -5.34 29.55
C ARG A 281 -10.39 -3.91 30.04
N ALA A 282 -10.35 -2.94 29.14
CA ALA A 282 -10.48 -1.51 29.45
C ALA A 282 -11.84 -1.01 28.98
N ARG A 283 -12.53 -0.34 29.89
CA ARG A 283 -13.89 0.20 29.75
C ARG A 283 -13.93 1.37 28.76
N SER A 284 -14.99 1.40 27.95
CA SER A 284 -15.39 2.48 27.06
C SER A 284 -15.64 3.78 27.84
N ARG A 285 -14.98 4.87 27.44
CA ARG A 285 -15.44 6.24 27.70
C ARG A 285 -15.67 6.91 26.36
N SER A 286 -16.91 7.27 26.13
CA SER A 286 -17.35 8.11 25.01
C SER A 286 -16.64 9.47 25.08
N ARG A 287 -15.85 9.82 24.06
CA ARG A 287 -15.43 11.18 23.80
C ARG A 287 -15.95 11.60 22.42
N THR A 288 -16.86 12.52 22.43
CA THR A 288 -17.27 13.30 21.26
C THR A 288 -16.06 14.06 20.73
N ASN A 289 -15.57 13.67 19.59
CA ASN A 289 -14.54 14.43 18.88
C ASN A 289 -15.23 15.51 18.04
N ARG A 290 -14.96 16.77 18.39
CA ARG A 290 -15.20 17.93 17.55
C ARG A 290 -14.05 18.05 16.54
N TRP A 291 -14.41 18.37 15.30
CA TRP A 291 -13.49 18.74 14.23
C TRP A 291 -12.91 20.12 14.48
#